data_21ef9e6eb1cf623ad01f30908fe96215
#
_entry.id   21ef9e6eb1cf623ad01f30908fe96215
#
_cell.length_a   1.000
_cell.length_b   1.000
_cell.length_c   1.000
_cell.angle_alpha   90.00
_cell.angle_beta   90.00
_cell.angle_gamma   90.00
#
_symmetry.space_group_name_H-M   'P 1'
#
loop_
_entity.id
_entity.type
_entity.pdbx_description
1 polymer ?
#
loop_
_entity_poly.entity_id
_entity_poly.type
_entity_poly.pdbx_seq_one_letter_code
_entity_poly.pdbx_strand_id
1 'polypeptide(L)'
;MDTEHGLDGVIVVDKPAGITSHDVVAAVRRAVGGPRRGPAATKVGHAGTLDPDATGVLVVCLGRATRLVAYLQASAKTYDARLRLGATTDTLDASGRVLDERDASAVDEARLCDAFKAFVGEIRQIPPMVSAVRIGGERLHVKARRGEEVARDARTVTIHDIVLEDFEPGRHAEAGFLVRCSAGTYVRTLAADVGQRLGVGAHLVALRRLGSGRFSLDDAVDLDKVADLASAGRLAEALLTPAEAMADYPAVVVDESQARSVGHGRPLPATGHSGPVAVLDGERRLLAVAHDADGMARPTVVLVPAGAGE
;
A
#
# COMPACT_ATOMS: atom_id res chain seq x y z
N MET A 1 -18.28 17.52 -22.45
CA MET A 1 -17.24 16.95 -21.56
C MET A 1 -17.09 17.92 -20.41
N ASP A 2 -17.66 17.56 -19.26
CA ASP A 2 -17.68 18.46 -18.08
C ASP A 2 -16.28 18.60 -17.49
N THR A 3 -15.62 19.71 -17.79
CA THR A 3 -14.30 20.10 -17.28
C THR A 3 -14.34 20.79 -15.91
N GLU A 4 -15.50 20.84 -15.25
CA GLU A 4 -15.65 21.50 -13.93
C GLU A 4 -15.32 20.61 -12.73
N HIS A 5 -15.17 19.29 -12.90
CA HIS A 5 -14.77 18.40 -11.82
C HIS A 5 -13.38 17.85 -12.16
N GLY A 6 -12.37 18.22 -11.36
CA GLY A 6 -11.00 17.74 -11.52
C GLY A 6 -10.96 16.20 -11.58
N LEU A 7 -9.87 15.63 -12.12
CA LEU A 7 -9.65 14.19 -12.27
C LEU A 7 -9.85 13.47 -10.94
N ASP A 8 -10.91 12.66 -10.83
CA ASP A 8 -11.19 11.79 -9.68
C ASP A 8 -10.99 10.33 -10.08
N GLY A 9 -10.10 9.62 -9.40
CA GLY A 9 -9.84 8.21 -9.71
C GLY A 9 -8.61 7.68 -9.04
N VAL A 10 -8.23 6.48 -9.45
CA VAL A 10 -7.06 5.78 -8.96
C VAL A 10 -6.18 5.40 -10.15
N ILE A 11 -4.89 5.72 -10.08
CA ILE A 11 -3.89 5.24 -11.02
C ILE A 11 -2.94 4.29 -10.30
N VAL A 12 -2.64 3.18 -10.95
CA VAL A 12 -1.64 2.23 -10.46
C VAL A 12 -0.32 2.53 -11.17
N VAL A 13 0.72 2.79 -10.40
CA VAL A 13 2.04 3.13 -10.95
C VAL A 13 3.03 2.02 -10.62
N ASP A 14 3.76 1.51 -11.63
CA ASP A 14 4.96 0.70 -11.39
C ASP A 14 6.07 1.64 -10.93
N LYS A 15 6.27 1.73 -9.61
CA LYS A 15 7.28 2.61 -9.03
C LYS A 15 8.68 2.09 -9.37
N PRO A 16 9.54 2.90 -10.01
CA PRO A 16 10.93 2.52 -10.21
C PRO A 16 11.73 2.61 -8.90
N ALA A 17 12.91 1.98 -8.88
CA ALA A 17 13.88 2.12 -7.80
C ALA A 17 14.46 3.56 -7.72
N GLY A 18 15.03 3.90 -6.56
CA GLY A 18 15.78 5.16 -6.34
C GLY A 18 14.93 6.39 -6.05
N ILE A 19 13.60 6.28 -6.07
CA ILE A 19 12.69 7.40 -5.75
C ILE A 19 11.71 7.03 -4.66
N THR A 20 11.25 8.01 -3.89
CA THR A 20 10.26 7.79 -2.83
C THR A 20 8.83 7.67 -3.40
N SER A 21 7.92 7.04 -2.64
CA SER A 21 6.48 7.05 -2.97
C SER A 21 5.91 8.49 -3.05
N HIS A 22 6.50 9.45 -2.34
CA HIS A 22 6.14 10.86 -2.40
C HIS A 22 6.59 11.52 -3.71
N ASP A 23 7.72 11.12 -4.29
CA ASP A 23 8.19 11.60 -5.59
C ASP A 23 7.26 11.14 -6.71
N VAL A 24 6.75 9.89 -6.63
CA VAL A 24 5.70 9.40 -7.54
C VAL A 24 4.43 10.25 -7.42
N VAL A 25 3.95 10.52 -6.19
CA VAL A 25 2.79 11.41 -5.97
C VAL A 25 3.05 12.80 -6.53
N ALA A 26 4.28 13.32 -6.41
CA ALA A 26 4.63 14.62 -6.96
C ALA A 26 4.67 14.60 -8.50
N ALA A 27 5.12 13.49 -9.11
CA ALA A 27 5.10 13.31 -10.57
C ALA A 27 3.66 13.25 -11.11
N VAL A 28 2.81 12.41 -10.52
CA VAL A 28 1.38 12.32 -10.89
C VAL A 28 0.68 13.66 -10.69
N ARG A 29 0.97 14.39 -9.60
CA ARG A 29 0.39 15.73 -9.37
C ARG A 29 0.81 16.74 -10.43
N ARG A 30 2.04 16.69 -10.92
CA ARG A 30 2.50 17.53 -12.06
C ARG A 30 1.76 17.16 -13.34
N ALA A 31 1.57 15.85 -13.59
CA ALA A 31 0.86 15.34 -14.75
C ALA A 31 -0.62 15.77 -14.78
N VAL A 32 -1.29 15.77 -13.63
CA VAL A 32 -2.67 16.28 -13.50
C VAL A 32 -2.77 17.77 -13.86
N GLY A 33 -1.70 18.55 -13.62
CA GLY A 33 -1.72 20.00 -13.86
C GLY A 33 -2.53 20.77 -12.81
N GLY A 34 -2.83 22.03 -13.13
CA GLY A 34 -3.59 22.90 -12.25
C GLY A 34 -2.77 23.51 -11.08
N PRO A 35 -3.41 24.27 -10.20
CA PRO A 35 -2.73 24.92 -9.09
C PRO A 35 -2.25 23.90 -8.05
N ARG A 36 -1.05 24.12 -7.50
CA ARG A 36 -0.44 23.24 -6.50
C ARG A 36 -1.10 23.31 -5.12
N ARG A 37 -1.81 24.40 -4.81
CA ARG A 37 -2.46 24.68 -3.53
C ARG A 37 -3.76 25.45 -3.75
N GLY A 38 -4.67 25.38 -2.79
CA GLY A 38 -5.94 26.07 -2.81
C GLY A 38 -7.12 25.15 -3.15
N PRO A 39 -8.35 25.69 -3.17
CA PRO A 39 -9.58 24.92 -3.40
C PRO A 39 -9.63 24.21 -4.76
N ALA A 40 -9.01 24.79 -5.80
CA ALA A 40 -8.94 24.23 -7.15
C ALA A 40 -7.79 23.22 -7.35
N ALA A 41 -6.97 22.95 -6.33
CA ALA A 41 -5.87 22.02 -6.43
C ALA A 41 -6.38 20.56 -6.35
N THR A 42 -6.06 19.74 -7.36
CA THR A 42 -6.34 18.31 -7.30
C THR A 42 -5.51 17.67 -6.21
N LYS A 43 -6.18 17.06 -5.24
CA LYS A 43 -5.52 16.26 -4.21
C LYS A 43 -4.93 15.01 -4.83
N VAL A 44 -3.70 14.65 -4.47
CA VAL A 44 -3.05 13.40 -4.89
C VAL A 44 -2.38 12.77 -3.68
N GLY A 45 -2.62 11.47 -3.46
CA GLY A 45 -2.05 10.71 -2.36
C GLY A 45 -1.88 9.23 -2.73
N HIS A 46 -1.06 8.48 -2.01
CA HIS A 46 -0.86 7.05 -2.27
C HIS A 46 -1.44 6.18 -1.15
N ALA A 47 -1.82 4.94 -1.49
CA ALA A 47 -2.38 3.94 -0.56
C ALA A 47 -1.33 2.86 -0.22
N GLY A 48 -0.29 3.24 0.49
CA GLY A 48 0.75 2.31 0.97
C GLY A 48 2.15 2.66 0.46
N THR A 49 3.02 3.04 1.39
CA THR A 49 4.41 3.42 1.11
C THR A 49 5.22 2.23 0.59
N LEU A 50 6.06 2.47 -0.40
CA LEU A 50 7.22 1.66 -0.76
C LEU A 50 8.48 2.42 -0.37
N ASP A 51 9.49 1.70 0.09
CA ASP A 51 10.82 2.24 0.36
C ASP A 51 11.45 2.78 -0.95
N PRO A 52 12.45 3.67 -0.91
CA PRO A 52 13.03 4.26 -2.12
C PRO A 52 13.52 3.22 -3.13
N ASP A 53 14.24 2.19 -2.67
CA ASP A 53 14.81 1.16 -3.53
C ASP A 53 13.82 0.03 -3.89
N ALA A 54 12.70 -0.07 -3.17
CA ALA A 54 11.63 -0.99 -3.53
C ALA A 54 10.91 -0.53 -4.79
N THR A 55 10.47 -1.49 -5.62
CA THR A 55 9.78 -1.27 -6.90
C THR A 55 8.35 -1.82 -6.89
N GLY A 56 7.62 -1.60 -7.99
CA GLY A 56 6.34 -2.26 -8.24
C GLY A 56 5.12 -1.43 -7.89
N VAL A 57 4.00 -2.10 -7.70
CA VAL A 57 2.64 -1.54 -7.59
C VAL A 57 2.55 -0.45 -6.52
N LEU A 58 2.30 0.77 -6.92
CA LEU A 58 1.96 1.90 -6.05
C LEU A 58 0.61 2.48 -6.46
N VAL A 59 -0.40 2.30 -5.61
CA VAL A 59 -1.76 2.81 -5.84
C VAL A 59 -1.80 4.28 -5.47
N VAL A 60 -2.12 5.15 -6.43
CA VAL A 60 -2.17 6.61 -6.28
C VAL A 60 -3.60 7.09 -6.53
N CYS A 61 -4.16 7.79 -5.56
CA CYS A 61 -5.52 8.34 -5.59
C CYS A 61 -5.49 9.81 -5.97
N LEU A 62 -6.43 10.22 -6.83
CA LEU A 62 -6.59 11.60 -7.33
C LEU A 62 -7.95 12.15 -6.89
N GLY A 63 -7.98 13.44 -6.60
CA GLY A 63 -9.19 14.17 -6.29
C GLY A 63 -9.96 13.58 -5.10
N ARG A 64 -11.24 13.33 -5.29
CA ARG A 64 -12.12 12.75 -4.25
C ARG A 64 -11.76 11.32 -3.88
N ALA A 65 -11.14 10.55 -4.80
CA ALA A 65 -10.66 9.20 -4.49
C ALA A 65 -9.57 9.17 -3.39
N THR A 66 -8.92 10.30 -3.07
CA THR A 66 -8.02 10.38 -1.92
C THR A 66 -8.70 10.07 -0.58
N ARG A 67 -10.02 10.16 -0.49
CA ARG A 67 -10.80 9.75 0.69
C ARG A 67 -10.85 8.22 0.86
N LEU A 68 -10.55 7.46 -0.20
CA LEU A 68 -10.53 5.98 -0.19
C LEU A 68 -9.17 5.41 0.26
N VAL A 69 -8.14 6.24 0.45
CA VAL A 69 -6.78 5.80 0.76
C VAL A 69 -6.73 4.82 1.94
N ALA A 70 -7.49 5.06 3.01
CA ALA A 70 -7.49 4.18 4.19
C ALA A 70 -8.00 2.77 3.84
N TYR A 71 -9.01 2.66 3.02
CA TYR A 71 -9.59 1.38 2.58
C TYR A 71 -8.62 0.62 1.66
N LEU A 72 -8.09 1.29 0.64
CA LEU A 72 -7.14 0.70 -0.30
C LEU A 72 -5.83 0.29 0.38
N GLN A 73 -5.43 1.04 1.42
CA GLN A 73 -4.24 0.71 2.21
C GLN A 73 -4.43 -0.54 3.07
N ALA A 74 -5.65 -0.83 3.53
CA ALA A 74 -5.97 -1.96 4.41
C ALA A 74 -5.87 -3.33 3.71
N SER A 75 -5.87 -3.37 2.39
CA SER A 75 -5.80 -4.62 1.60
C SER A 75 -4.48 -5.38 1.81
N ALA A 76 -4.50 -6.70 1.56
CA ALA A 76 -3.29 -7.53 1.55
C ALA A 76 -2.32 -7.08 0.44
N LYS A 77 -1.04 -7.41 0.61
CA LYS A 77 0.03 -7.11 -0.34
C LYS A 77 0.79 -8.39 -0.69
N THR A 78 1.23 -8.46 -1.95
CA THR A 78 2.10 -9.54 -2.44
C THR A 78 3.42 -8.93 -2.89
N TYR A 79 4.50 -9.53 -2.45
CA TYR A 79 5.86 -9.09 -2.78
C TYR A 79 6.68 -10.26 -3.32
N ASP A 80 7.52 -9.97 -4.30
CA ASP A 80 8.72 -10.68 -4.64
C ASP A 80 9.86 -10.01 -3.88
N ALA A 81 10.64 -10.80 -3.15
CA ALA A 81 11.65 -10.32 -2.24
C ALA A 81 12.90 -11.20 -2.28
N ARG A 82 14.07 -10.57 -2.09
CA ARG A 82 15.33 -11.30 -1.93
C ARG A 82 15.99 -10.94 -0.61
N LEU A 83 16.35 -11.92 0.18
CA LEU A 83 17.13 -11.74 1.40
C LEU A 83 18.56 -12.28 1.21
N ARG A 84 19.49 -11.70 2.00
CA ARG A 84 20.84 -12.22 2.17
C ARG A 84 21.04 -12.62 3.62
N LEU A 85 21.44 -13.88 3.82
CA LEU A 85 21.84 -14.46 5.11
C LEU A 85 23.31 -14.14 5.40
N GLY A 86 23.69 -14.21 6.67
CA GLY A 86 25.06 -14.04 7.11
C GLY A 86 25.48 -12.60 7.35
N ALA A 87 24.59 -11.63 7.24
CA ALA A 87 24.89 -10.23 7.60
C ALA A 87 23.62 -9.50 8.08
N THR A 88 23.77 -8.64 9.09
CA THR A 88 22.72 -7.74 9.56
C THR A 88 23.07 -6.28 9.27
N THR A 89 22.07 -5.43 9.02
CA THR A 89 22.25 -4.01 8.77
C THR A 89 21.36 -3.17 9.69
N ASP A 90 21.74 -1.91 9.92
CA ASP A 90 21.00 -0.98 10.78
C ASP A 90 19.62 -0.55 10.20
N THR A 91 19.43 -0.66 8.89
CA THR A 91 18.14 -0.40 8.21
C THR A 91 17.34 -1.66 7.91
N LEU A 92 17.89 -2.85 8.18
CA LEU A 92 17.35 -4.18 7.84
C LEU A 92 17.24 -4.41 6.31
N ASP A 93 17.91 -3.59 5.50
CA ASP A 93 18.01 -3.72 4.04
C ASP A 93 19.45 -3.41 3.57
N ALA A 94 19.72 -3.59 2.28
CA ALA A 94 21.05 -3.41 1.69
C ALA A 94 21.54 -1.95 1.67
N SER A 95 20.69 -0.96 1.95
CA SER A 95 21.09 0.46 2.03
C SER A 95 21.76 0.81 3.35
N GLY A 96 21.64 -0.07 4.36
CA GLY A 96 22.18 0.15 5.69
C GLY A 96 23.65 -0.24 5.83
N ARG A 97 24.24 0.26 6.93
CA ARG A 97 25.58 -0.15 7.34
C ARG A 97 25.53 -1.55 7.94
N VAL A 98 26.45 -2.44 7.55
CA VAL A 98 26.61 -3.75 8.17
C VAL A 98 27.00 -3.60 9.65
N LEU A 99 26.26 -4.31 10.51
CA LEU A 99 26.44 -4.33 11.97
C LEU A 99 27.15 -5.60 12.46
N ASP A 100 26.82 -6.74 11.87
CA ASP A 100 27.37 -8.05 12.25
C ASP A 100 27.43 -8.96 11.02
N GLU A 101 28.46 -9.81 10.94
CA GLU A 101 28.62 -10.82 9.90
C GLU A 101 28.84 -12.19 10.51
N ARG A 102 28.16 -13.22 9.96
CA ARG A 102 28.26 -14.62 10.36
C ARG A 102 28.30 -15.51 9.13
N ASP A 103 28.90 -16.69 9.31
CA ASP A 103 28.91 -17.68 8.24
C ASP A 103 27.57 -18.40 8.14
N ALA A 104 26.92 -18.26 6.98
CA ALA A 104 25.64 -18.91 6.66
C ALA A 104 25.79 -20.20 5.88
N SER A 105 27.01 -20.70 5.61
CA SER A 105 27.28 -21.89 4.78
C SER A 105 26.60 -23.17 5.28
N ALA A 106 26.25 -23.24 6.58
CA ALA A 106 25.53 -24.35 7.17
C ALA A 106 23.99 -24.29 6.99
N VAL A 107 23.47 -23.21 6.40
CA VAL A 107 22.04 -23.09 6.08
C VAL A 107 21.81 -23.73 4.71
N ASP A 108 20.91 -24.68 4.67
CA ASP A 108 20.40 -25.28 3.45
C ASP A 108 18.95 -24.83 3.16
N GLU A 109 18.44 -25.19 2.01
CA GLU A 109 17.09 -24.87 1.56
C GLU A 109 16.02 -25.41 2.52
N ALA A 110 16.19 -26.61 3.07
CA ALA A 110 15.23 -27.22 3.98
C ALA A 110 15.09 -26.42 5.29
N ARG A 111 16.23 -26.02 5.87
CA ARG A 111 16.27 -25.18 7.08
C ARG A 111 15.63 -23.81 6.83
N LEU A 112 15.87 -23.20 5.66
CA LEU A 112 15.26 -21.93 5.29
C LEU A 112 13.74 -22.07 5.12
N CYS A 113 13.28 -23.10 4.41
CA CYS A 113 11.85 -23.41 4.28
C CYS A 113 11.17 -23.61 5.64
N ASP A 114 11.80 -24.31 6.57
CA ASP A 114 11.27 -24.51 7.91
C ASP A 114 11.26 -23.20 8.73
N ALA A 115 12.26 -22.34 8.52
CA ALA A 115 12.24 -21.00 9.10
C ALA A 115 11.07 -20.18 8.55
N PHE A 116 10.81 -20.18 7.24
CA PHE A 116 9.67 -19.46 6.63
C PHE A 116 8.32 -19.95 7.16
N LYS A 117 8.11 -21.27 7.26
CA LYS A 117 6.86 -21.87 7.79
C LYS A 117 6.52 -21.34 9.19
N ALA A 118 7.52 -21.05 10.02
CA ALA A 118 7.33 -20.55 11.37
C ALA A 118 6.79 -19.09 11.42
N PHE A 119 6.85 -18.38 10.32
CA PHE A 119 6.30 -17.02 10.23
C PHE A 119 4.94 -16.96 9.53
N VAL A 120 4.43 -18.05 8.98
CA VAL A 120 3.08 -18.09 8.40
C VAL A 120 2.03 -18.00 9.51
N GLY A 121 1.03 -17.16 9.33
CA GLY A 121 -0.01 -16.86 10.32
C GLY A 121 0.16 -15.49 10.98
N GLU A 122 -0.41 -15.31 12.15
CA GLU A 122 -0.28 -14.08 12.93
C GLU A 122 1.08 -14.02 13.63
N ILE A 123 1.80 -12.94 13.39
CA ILE A 123 3.10 -12.66 14.01
C ILE A 123 3.12 -11.24 14.62
N ARG A 124 4.03 -11.03 15.57
CA ARG A 124 4.28 -9.70 16.11
C ARG A 124 5.57 -9.13 15.53
N GLN A 125 5.48 -8.01 14.86
CA GLN A 125 6.63 -7.29 14.31
C GLN A 125 6.84 -5.96 15.03
N ILE A 126 8.09 -5.64 15.34
CA ILE A 126 8.50 -4.30 15.76
C ILE A 126 8.82 -3.50 14.48
N PRO A 127 8.11 -2.39 14.19
CA PRO A 127 8.42 -1.57 13.03
C PRO A 127 9.87 -1.11 13.02
N PRO A 128 10.57 -1.10 11.86
CA PRO A 128 11.96 -0.63 11.81
C PRO A 128 12.05 0.87 12.14
N MET A 129 13.21 1.33 12.61
CA MET A 129 13.45 2.75 12.89
C MET A 129 13.28 3.62 11.62
N VAL A 130 13.71 3.10 10.47
CA VAL A 130 13.49 3.75 9.17
C VAL A 130 12.09 3.38 8.66
N SER A 131 11.06 4.02 9.20
CA SER A 131 9.67 3.81 8.78
C SER A 131 8.84 5.09 8.82
N ALA A 132 7.65 5.05 8.19
CA ALA A 132 6.70 6.16 8.17
C ALA A 132 5.86 6.26 9.46
N VAL A 133 6.02 5.34 10.42
CA VAL A 133 5.32 5.35 11.70
C VAL A 133 5.63 6.63 12.46
N ARG A 134 4.63 7.19 13.14
CA ARG A 134 4.78 8.38 14.00
C ARG A 134 4.77 7.99 15.46
N ILE A 135 5.73 8.50 16.22
CA ILE A 135 5.78 8.40 17.68
C ILE A 135 6.03 9.81 18.23
N GLY A 136 5.16 10.26 19.14
CA GLY A 136 5.23 11.63 19.67
C GLY A 136 5.00 12.70 18.59
N GLY A 137 4.17 12.41 17.55
CA GLY A 137 3.87 13.36 16.48
C GLY A 137 4.89 13.42 15.34
N GLU A 138 6.09 12.83 15.51
CA GLU A 138 7.17 12.85 14.52
C GLU A 138 7.36 11.46 13.87
N ARG A 139 7.75 11.42 12.58
CA ARG A 139 8.01 10.16 11.86
C ARG A 139 9.30 9.52 12.31
N LEU A 140 9.33 8.20 12.49
CA LEU A 140 10.49 7.44 12.96
C LEU A 140 11.74 7.65 12.09
N HIS A 141 11.62 7.69 10.77
CA HIS A 141 12.76 7.91 9.88
C HIS A 141 13.42 9.28 10.07
N VAL A 142 12.71 10.31 10.58
CA VAL A 142 13.29 11.61 10.92
C VAL A 142 14.14 11.50 12.18
N LYS A 143 13.64 10.76 13.17
CA LYS A 143 14.37 10.46 14.42
C LYS A 143 15.62 9.61 14.15
N ALA A 144 15.47 8.57 13.31
CA ALA A 144 16.57 7.70 12.91
C ALA A 144 17.73 8.49 12.25
N ARG A 145 17.43 9.47 11.39
CA ARG A 145 18.46 10.35 10.77
C ARG A 145 19.23 11.20 11.79
N ARG A 146 18.66 11.45 12.97
CA ARG A 146 19.33 12.14 14.07
C ARG A 146 20.06 11.19 15.02
N GLY A 147 20.07 9.88 14.71
CA GLY A 147 20.66 8.84 15.56
C GLY A 147 19.84 8.53 16.82
N GLU A 148 18.57 8.99 16.88
CA GLU A 148 17.69 8.72 18.02
C GLU A 148 17.09 7.31 17.89
N GLU A 149 17.30 6.49 18.90
CA GLU A 149 16.60 5.21 19.04
C GLU A 149 15.36 5.40 19.93
N VAL A 150 14.20 4.94 19.46
CA VAL A 150 12.92 5.08 20.16
C VAL A 150 12.29 3.71 20.37
N ALA A 151 11.78 3.46 21.57
CA ALA A 151 10.99 2.28 21.85
C ALA A 151 9.73 2.23 20.95
N ARG A 152 9.46 1.08 20.38
CA ARG A 152 8.37 0.84 19.43
C ARG A 152 7.57 -0.37 19.89
N ASP A 153 6.26 -0.21 19.93
CA ASP A 153 5.38 -1.31 20.25
C ASP A 153 5.31 -2.29 19.08
N ALA A 154 5.37 -3.59 19.40
CA ALA A 154 5.16 -4.63 18.42
C ALA A 154 3.69 -4.59 17.94
N ARG A 155 3.50 -4.76 16.62
CA ARG A 155 2.19 -4.79 15.98
C ARG A 155 1.91 -6.20 15.46
N THR A 156 0.67 -6.64 15.59
CA THR A 156 0.21 -7.87 14.98
C THR A 156 0.04 -7.66 13.48
N VAL A 157 0.64 -8.54 12.69
CA VAL A 157 0.49 -8.63 11.24
C VAL A 157 0.28 -10.09 10.87
N THR A 158 -0.31 -10.34 9.71
CA THR A 158 -0.56 -11.71 9.22
C THR A 158 0.27 -11.96 7.98
N ILE A 159 1.07 -13.00 8.01
CA ILE A 159 1.71 -13.57 6.81
C ILE A 159 0.79 -14.68 6.31
N HIS A 160 0.15 -14.44 5.17
CA HIS A 160 -0.78 -15.41 4.59
C HIS A 160 -0.06 -16.59 3.97
N ASP A 161 1.09 -16.32 3.33
CA ASP A 161 1.92 -17.32 2.67
C ASP A 161 3.33 -16.79 2.44
N ILE A 162 4.32 -17.72 2.45
CA ILE A 162 5.71 -17.49 2.02
C ILE A 162 6.14 -18.68 1.19
N VAL A 163 6.60 -18.43 -0.04
CA VAL A 163 7.10 -19.44 -0.97
C VAL A 163 8.54 -19.12 -1.34
N LEU A 164 9.45 -20.05 -1.08
CA LEU A 164 10.83 -19.95 -1.56
C LEU A 164 10.84 -20.18 -3.08
N GLU A 165 11.49 -19.31 -3.83
CA GLU A 165 11.61 -19.39 -5.28
C GLU A 165 12.97 -19.92 -5.72
N ASP A 166 14.03 -19.40 -5.10
CA ASP A 166 15.40 -19.83 -5.36
C ASP A 166 16.25 -19.70 -4.10
N PHE A 167 17.34 -20.50 -4.04
CA PHE A 167 18.30 -20.47 -2.94
C PHE A 167 19.71 -20.66 -3.45
N GLU A 168 20.58 -19.71 -3.17
CA GLU A 168 22.01 -19.75 -3.48
C GLU A 168 22.81 -19.94 -2.19
N PRO A 169 23.34 -21.14 -1.91
CA PRO A 169 24.07 -21.42 -0.68
C PRO A 169 25.44 -20.72 -0.68
N GLY A 170 25.96 -20.42 0.51
CA GLY A 170 27.27 -19.81 0.67
C GLY A 170 27.44 -19.11 2.02
N ARG A 171 28.63 -18.54 2.24
CA ARG A 171 28.90 -17.76 3.45
C ARG A 171 27.89 -16.62 3.63
N HIS A 172 27.51 -15.98 2.53
CA HIS A 172 26.41 -15.00 2.42
C HIS A 172 25.35 -15.59 1.47
N ALA A 173 24.64 -16.62 1.95
CA ALA A 173 23.61 -17.25 1.14
C ALA A 173 22.50 -16.25 0.78
N GLU A 174 21.95 -16.36 -0.44
CA GLU A 174 20.83 -15.55 -0.89
C GLU A 174 19.60 -16.40 -1.17
N ALA A 175 18.42 -15.82 -0.98
CA ALA A 175 17.16 -16.47 -1.28
C ALA A 175 16.14 -15.50 -1.85
N GLY A 176 15.54 -15.88 -2.97
CA GLY A 176 14.35 -15.27 -3.54
C GLY A 176 13.09 -15.91 -2.96
N PHE A 177 12.10 -15.10 -2.61
CA PHE A 177 10.84 -15.60 -2.05
C PHE A 177 9.65 -14.70 -2.37
N LEU A 178 8.51 -15.34 -2.60
CA LEU A 178 7.22 -14.64 -2.64
C LEU A 178 6.62 -14.59 -1.24
N VAL A 179 6.06 -13.44 -0.86
CA VAL A 179 5.32 -13.30 0.39
C VAL A 179 4.01 -12.57 0.16
N ARG A 180 2.91 -13.16 0.66
CA ARG A 180 1.59 -12.50 0.75
C ARG A 180 1.29 -12.18 2.21
N CYS A 181 1.00 -10.93 2.52
CA CYS A 181 0.85 -10.47 3.90
C CYS A 181 -0.20 -9.37 4.05
N SER A 182 -0.65 -9.16 5.29
CA SER A 182 -1.55 -8.08 5.66
C SER A 182 -0.90 -6.69 5.52
N ALA A 183 -1.73 -5.67 5.47
CA ALA A 183 -1.28 -4.28 5.58
C ALA A 183 -0.44 -4.05 6.84
N GLY A 184 0.58 -3.19 6.72
CA GLY A 184 1.45 -2.84 7.84
C GLY A 184 2.61 -3.80 8.09
N THR A 185 2.70 -4.91 7.34
CA THR A 185 3.85 -5.82 7.38
C THR A 185 5.09 -5.16 6.81
N TYR A 186 6.23 -5.30 7.50
CA TYR A 186 7.55 -4.89 7.05
C TYR A 186 8.33 -6.11 6.58
N VAL A 187 8.50 -6.26 5.26
CA VAL A 187 9.26 -7.39 4.68
C VAL A 187 10.74 -7.34 5.10
N ARG A 188 11.29 -6.15 5.33
CA ARG A 188 12.64 -5.97 5.91
C ARG A 188 12.77 -6.60 7.30
N THR A 189 11.78 -6.38 8.17
CA THR A 189 11.74 -7.00 9.51
C THR A 189 11.57 -8.52 9.38
N LEU A 190 10.71 -8.99 8.48
CA LEU A 190 10.55 -10.44 8.23
C LEU A 190 11.87 -11.09 7.83
N ALA A 191 12.62 -10.49 6.89
CA ALA A 191 13.93 -11.01 6.48
C ALA A 191 14.92 -11.07 7.65
N ALA A 192 14.98 -10.02 8.47
CA ALA A 192 15.84 -9.98 9.66
C ALA A 192 15.43 -11.04 10.70
N ASP A 193 14.13 -11.20 10.96
CA ASP A 193 13.59 -12.19 11.92
C ASP A 193 13.88 -13.63 11.46
N VAL A 194 13.78 -13.91 10.15
CA VAL A 194 14.17 -15.20 9.55
C VAL A 194 15.65 -15.48 9.79
N GLY A 195 16.51 -14.49 9.50
CA GLY A 195 17.95 -14.63 9.75
C GLY A 195 18.30 -14.80 11.23
N GLN A 196 17.59 -14.14 12.13
CA GLN A 196 17.72 -14.30 13.57
C GLN A 196 17.31 -15.73 14.00
N ARG A 197 16.19 -16.25 13.48
CA ARG A 197 15.74 -17.61 13.76
C ARG A 197 16.74 -18.67 13.30
N LEU A 198 17.41 -18.45 12.17
CA LEU A 198 18.47 -19.32 11.66
C LEU A 198 19.79 -19.16 12.43
N GLY A 199 19.95 -18.12 13.26
CA GLY A 199 21.13 -17.82 14.06
C GLY A 199 22.28 -17.16 13.30
N VAL A 200 22.09 -16.81 12.03
CA VAL A 200 23.13 -16.24 11.16
C VAL A 200 22.91 -14.76 10.81
N GLY A 201 21.72 -14.21 11.15
CA GLY A 201 21.33 -12.89 10.71
C GLY A 201 20.96 -12.82 9.23
N ALA A 202 20.18 -11.79 8.86
CA ALA A 202 19.84 -11.50 7.47
C ALA A 202 19.42 -10.03 7.31
N HIS A 203 19.39 -9.58 6.07
CA HIS A 203 18.78 -8.32 5.64
C HIS A 203 18.12 -8.48 4.27
N LEU A 204 17.21 -7.57 3.95
CA LEU A 204 16.55 -7.54 2.65
C LEU A 204 17.48 -6.94 1.58
N VAL A 205 17.60 -7.57 0.42
CA VAL A 205 18.44 -7.08 -0.70
C VAL A 205 17.60 -6.43 -1.79
N ALA A 206 16.44 -7.03 -2.11
CA ALA A 206 15.54 -6.51 -3.12
C ALA A 206 14.08 -6.68 -2.68
N LEU A 207 13.22 -5.77 -3.14
CA LEU A 207 11.79 -5.82 -2.87
C LEU A 207 11.02 -5.26 -4.06
N ARG A 208 10.12 -6.06 -4.61
CA ARG A 208 9.17 -5.66 -5.64
C ARG A 208 7.75 -5.97 -5.18
N ARG A 209 6.88 -4.98 -5.11
CA ARG A 209 5.47 -5.21 -4.81
C ARG A 209 4.73 -5.63 -6.08
N LEU A 210 4.30 -6.88 -6.15
CA LEU A 210 3.57 -7.45 -7.28
C LEU A 210 2.09 -7.10 -7.22
N GLY A 211 1.53 -6.92 -6.00
CA GLY A 211 0.11 -6.64 -5.83
C GLY A 211 -0.23 -5.88 -4.55
N SER A 212 -1.37 -5.17 -4.58
CA SER A 212 -1.96 -4.44 -3.45
C SER A 212 -3.49 -4.50 -3.55
N GLY A 213 -4.15 -5.38 -2.76
CA GLY A 213 -5.54 -5.74 -2.96
C GLY A 213 -5.75 -6.32 -4.35
N ARG A 214 -6.74 -5.81 -5.05
CA ARG A 214 -7.04 -6.21 -6.43
C ARG A 214 -6.05 -5.72 -7.49
N PHE A 215 -5.21 -4.75 -7.16
CA PHE A 215 -4.28 -4.15 -8.11
C PHE A 215 -3.02 -4.99 -8.26
N SER A 216 -2.61 -5.23 -9.51
CA SER A 216 -1.41 -5.97 -9.91
C SER A 216 -0.49 -5.11 -10.77
N LEU A 217 0.61 -5.70 -11.22
CA LEU A 217 1.49 -5.06 -12.21
C LEU A 217 0.83 -4.90 -13.59
N ASP A 218 -0.16 -5.75 -13.91
CA ASP A 218 -0.91 -5.65 -15.18
C ASP A 218 -1.77 -4.39 -15.25
N ASP A 219 -2.18 -3.85 -14.08
CA ASP A 219 -2.91 -2.58 -13.99
C ASP A 219 -2.00 -1.36 -14.00
N ALA A 220 -0.68 -1.58 -13.86
CA ALA A 220 0.27 -0.51 -13.59
C ALA A 220 0.81 0.14 -14.88
N VAL A 221 1.01 1.44 -14.81
CA VAL A 221 1.75 2.22 -15.82
C VAL A 221 3.02 2.78 -15.20
N ASP A 222 4.08 2.94 -15.99
CA ASP A 222 5.29 3.64 -15.57
C ASP A 222 5.09 5.17 -15.55
N LEU A 223 6.05 5.90 -14.99
CA LEU A 223 5.97 7.36 -14.88
C LEU A 223 6.12 8.07 -16.24
N ASP A 224 6.80 7.48 -17.21
CA ASP A 224 6.95 8.03 -18.54
C ASP A 224 5.61 7.96 -19.26
N LYS A 225 4.91 6.84 -19.17
CA LYS A 225 3.55 6.69 -19.68
C LYS A 225 2.56 7.68 -19.05
N VAL A 226 2.68 7.92 -17.74
CA VAL A 226 1.88 8.95 -17.04
C VAL A 226 2.14 10.33 -17.65
N ALA A 227 3.40 10.69 -17.90
CA ALA A 227 3.77 11.97 -18.49
C ALA A 227 3.28 12.10 -19.94
N ASP A 228 3.39 11.04 -20.74
CA ASP A 228 2.93 10.99 -22.14
C ASP A 228 1.41 11.18 -22.22
N LEU A 229 0.64 10.43 -21.41
CA LEU A 229 -0.82 10.55 -21.35
C LEU A 229 -1.25 11.95 -20.90
N ALA A 230 -0.56 12.53 -19.92
CA ALA A 230 -0.83 13.90 -19.47
C ALA A 230 -0.56 14.93 -20.58
N SER A 231 0.55 14.82 -21.28
CA SER A 231 0.94 15.71 -22.38
C SER A 231 -0.05 15.64 -23.54
N ALA A 232 -0.65 14.47 -23.76
CA ALA A 232 -1.68 14.24 -24.76
C ALA A 232 -3.10 14.63 -24.30
N GLY A 233 -3.28 15.08 -23.04
CA GLY A 233 -4.61 15.36 -22.44
C GLY A 233 -5.44 14.10 -22.19
N ARG A 234 -4.82 12.92 -22.12
CA ARG A 234 -5.45 11.60 -22.07
C ARG A 234 -5.24 10.89 -20.72
N LEU A 235 -4.81 11.58 -19.68
CA LEU A 235 -4.51 10.97 -18.37
C LEU A 235 -5.70 10.20 -17.78
N ALA A 236 -6.93 10.60 -18.10
CA ALA A 236 -8.14 9.92 -17.67
C ALA A 236 -8.22 8.44 -18.13
N GLU A 237 -7.56 8.09 -19.24
CA GLU A 237 -7.55 6.72 -19.76
C GLU A 237 -6.76 5.73 -18.89
N ALA A 238 -5.86 6.23 -18.04
CA ALA A 238 -5.12 5.42 -17.08
C ALA A 238 -5.76 5.42 -15.68
N LEU A 239 -6.92 6.06 -15.52
CA LEU A 239 -7.61 6.13 -14.24
C LEU A 239 -8.69 5.06 -14.14
N LEU A 240 -8.62 4.30 -13.07
CA LEU A 240 -9.74 3.50 -12.57
C LEU A 240 -10.71 4.42 -11.82
N THR A 241 -12.00 4.21 -12.01
CA THR A 241 -13.03 4.91 -11.25
C THR A 241 -12.96 4.56 -9.76
N PRO A 242 -13.48 5.42 -8.86
CA PRO A 242 -13.60 5.08 -7.44
C PRO A 242 -14.38 3.78 -7.17
N ALA A 243 -15.39 3.46 -8.00
CA ALA A 243 -16.16 2.22 -7.90
C ALA A 243 -15.31 0.99 -8.24
N GLU A 244 -14.57 1.04 -9.36
CA GLU A 244 -13.63 -0.03 -9.73
C GLU A 244 -12.55 -0.22 -8.67
N ALA A 245 -12.04 0.86 -8.10
CA ALA A 245 -11.03 0.78 -7.04
C ALA A 245 -11.54 0.08 -5.78
N MET A 246 -12.84 0.11 -5.50
CA MET A 246 -13.48 -0.51 -4.34
C MET A 246 -14.12 -1.87 -4.65
N ALA A 247 -13.85 -2.49 -5.82
CA ALA A 247 -14.52 -3.72 -6.24
C ALA A 247 -14.25 -4.95 -5.34
N ASP A 248 -13.22 -4.93 -4.50
CA ASP A 248 -12.97 -5.98 -3.49
C ASP A 248 -13.93 -5.89 -2.28
N TYR A 249 -14.65 -4.79 -2.14
CA TYR A 249 -15.59 -4.58 -1.05
C TYR A 249 -17.01 -4.95 -1.44
N PRO A 250 -17.84 -5.45 -0.50
CA PRO A 250 -19.26 -5.61 -0.73
C PRO A 250 -19.88 -4.30 -1.24
N ALA A 251 -20.88 -4.40 -2.13
CA ALA A 251 -21.51 -3.24 -2.71
C ALA A 251 -23.05 -3.34 -2.65
N VAL A 252 -23.70 -2.20 -2.43
CA VAL A 252 -25.16 -2.05 -2.54
C VAL A 252 -25.47 -0.96 -3.54
N VAL A 253 -26.48 -1.21 -4.38
CA VAL A 253 -27.00 -0.20 -5.31
C VAL A 253 -28.24 0.44 -4.70
N VAL A 254 -28.27 1.76 -4.66
CA VAL A 254 -29.35 2.53 -4.06
C VAL A 254 -30.18 3.26 -5.11
N ASP A 255 -31.44 3.54 -4.79
CA ASP A 255 -32.31 4.37 -5.62
C ASP A 255 -31.95 5.86 -5.51
N GLU A 256 -32.57 6.71 -6.35
CA GLU A 256 -32.31 8.14 -6.37
C GLU A 256 -32.59 8.86 -5.04
N SER A 257 -33.65 8.44 -4.31
CA SER A 257 -34.00 9.04 -3.01
C SER A 257 -32.93 8.72 -1.97
N GLN A 258 -32.50 7.47 -1.94
CA GLN A 258 -31.41 7.00 -1.09
C GLN A 258 -30.07 7.63 -1.49
N ALA A 259 -29.80 7.78 -2.79
CA ALA A 259 -28.60 8.44 -3.31
C ALA A 259 -28.50 9.90 -2.82
N ARG A 260 -29.61 10.66 -2.90
CA ARG A 260 -29.70 12.03 -2.35
C ARG A 260 -29.44 12.04 -0.83
N SER A 261 -30.03 11.08 -0.10
CA SER A 261 -29.83 10.97 1.35
C SER A 261 -28.38 10.72 1.72
N VAL A 262 -27.72 9.78 1.02
CA VAL A 262 -26.30 9.45 1.18
C VAL A 262 -25.40 10.65 0.83
N GLY A 263 -25.73 11.40 -0.23
CA GLY A 263 -25.02 12.61 -0.61
C GLY A 263 -25.00 13.68 0.49
N HIS A 264 -26.02 13.68 1.36
CA HIS A 264 -26.08 14.53 2.56
C HIS A 264 -25.47 13.86 3.81
N GLY A 265 -24.87 12.68 3.69
CA GLY A 265 -24.29 11.92 4.79
C GLY A 265 -25.32 11.24 5.70
N ARG A 266 -26.58 11.12 5.27
CA ARG A 266 -27.64 10.45 6.04
C ARG A 266 -27.49 8.92 5.95
N PRO A 267 -27.80 8.19 7.04
CA PRO A 267 -27.74 6.73 7.04
C PRO A 267 -28.79 6.10 6.12
N LEU A 268 -28.50 4.90 5.66
CA LEU A 268 -29.39 3.99 4.93
C LEU A 268 -29.85 2.84 5.86
N PRO A 269 -30.86 2.06 5.45
CA PRO A 269 -31.11 0.77 6.08
C PRO A 269 -29.85 -0.08 6.10
N ALA A 270 -29.69 -0.91 7.16
CA ALA A 270 -28.54 -1.79 7.27
C ALA A 270 -28.37 -2.68 6.03
N THR A 271 -27.13 -2.85 5.59
CA THR A 271 -26.78 -3.66 4.40
C THR A 271 -26.62 -5.13 4.71
N GLY A 272 -26.47 -5.49 5.99
CA GLY A 272 -26.21 -6.86 6.46
C GLY A 272 -24.75 -7.30 6.28
N HIS A 273 -23.87 -6.42 5.86
CA HIS A 273 -22.44 -6.73 5.72
C HIS A 273 -21.63 -6.31 6.95
N SER A 274 -20.65 -7.12 7.31
CA SER A 274 -19.62 -6.74 8.28
C SER A 274 -18.52 -5.95 7.57
N GLY A 275 -18.15 -4.78 8.11
CA GLY A 275 -17.07 -3.96 7.55
C GLY A 275 -17.55 -2.92 6.53
N PRO A 276 -16.61 -2.38 5.71
CA PRO A 276 -16.93 -1.34 4.73
C PRO A 276 -17.78 -1.87 3.58
N VAL A 277 -18.78 -1.08 3.17
CA VAL A 277 -19.65 -1.38 2.03
C VAL A 277 -19.62 -0.21 1.05
N ALA A 278 -19.40 -0.48 -0.23
CA ALA A 278 -19.49 0.50 -1.30
C ALA A 278 -20.96 0.79 -1.61
N VAL A 279 -21.37 2.06 -1.51
CA VAL A 279 -22.72 2.50 -1.86
C VAL A 279 -22.67 3.08 -3.27
N LEU A 280 -23.35 2.44 -4.20
CA LEU A 280 -23.37 2.76 -5.63
C LEU A 280 -24.75 3.31 -6.03
N ASP A 281 -24.79 4.22 -7.00
CA ASP A 281 -26.03 4.60 -7.66
C ASP A 281 -26.45 3.62 -8.78
N GLY A 282 -27.55 3.91 -9.46
CA GLY A 282 -28.06 3.10 -10.57
C GLY A 282 -27.13 3.02 -11.78
N GLU A 283 -26.21 3.99 -11.94
CA GLU A 283 -25.13 4.00 -12.94
C GLU A 283 -23.84 3.35 -12.45
N ARG A 284 -23.87 2.76 -11.25
CA ARG A 284 -22.73 2.12 -10.56
C ARG A 284 -21.59 3.07 -10.21
N ARG A 285 -21.85 4.37 -10.06
CA ARG A 285 -20.87 5.33 -9.54
C ARG A 285 -20.82 5.22 -8.01
N LEU A 286 -19.62 5.30 -7.43
CA LEU A 286 -19.43 5.24 -5.98
C LEU A 286 -19.86 6.56 -5.34
N LEU A 287 -20.93 6.50 -4.58
CA LEU A 287 -21.44 7.65 -3.82
C LEU A 287 -20.78 7.80 -2.46
N ALA A 288 -20.61 6.67 -1.77
CA ALA A 288 -20.10 6.63 -0.41
C ALA A 288 -19.49 5.29 -0.06
N VAL A 289 -18.73 5.25 1.04
CA VAL A 289 -18.42 4.03 1.77
C VAL A 289 -19.17 4.11 3.10
N ALA A 290 -19.92 3.07 3.44
CA ALA A 290 -20.71 2.99 4.66
C ALA A 290 -20.30 1.80 5.53
N HIS A 291 -20.67 1.85 6.82
CA HIS A 291 -20.54 0.74 7.75
C HIS A 291 -21.87 0.54 8.47
N ASP A 292 -22.26 -0.71 8.67
CA ASP A 292 -23.44 -1.04 9.47
C ASP A 292 -23.14 -0.82 10.96
N ALA A 293 -23.97 0.01 11.60
CA ALA A 293 -23.93 0.28 13.03
C ALA A 293 -25.35 0.62 13.53
N ASP A 294 -25.75 0.06 14.65
CA ASP A 294 -27.07 0.31 15.29
C ASP A 294 -28.26 0.09 14.33
N GLY A 295 -28.21 -0.95 13.51
CA GLY A 295 -29.27 -1.29 12.57
C GLY A 295 -29.35 -0.40 11.32
N MET A 296 -28.37 0.46 11.08
CA MET A 296 -28.30 1.38 9.95
C MET A 296 -26.91 1.35 9.29
N ALA A 297 -26.85 1.52 7.95
CA ALA A 297 -25.60 1.74 7.25
C ALA A 297 -25.23 3.25 7.28
N ARG A 298 -24.19 3.59 8.03
CA ARG A 298 -23.73 4.96 8.24
C ARG A 298 -22.60 5.30 7.25
N PRO A 299 -22.77 6.30 6.35
CA PRO A 299 -21.69 6.77 5.49
C PRO A 299 -20.52 7.31 6.32
N THR A 300 -19.32 6.75 6.11
CA THR A 300 -18.06 7.21 6.72
C THR A 300 -17.27 8.08 5.76
N VAL A 301 -17.45 7.87 4.45
CA VAL A 301 -16.90 8.68 3.38
C VAL A 301 -18.00 8.93 2.36
N VAL A 302 -18.24 10.19 2.01
CA VAL A 302 -19.15 10.58 0.91
C VAL A 302 -18.31 11.18 -0.21
N LEU A 303 -18.38 10.63 -1.42
CA LEU A 303 -17.61 11.09 -2.59
C LEU A 303 -18.39 12.09 -3.44
N VAL A 304 -19.69 11.90 -3.59
CA VAL A 304 -20.57 12.78 -4.38
C VAL A 304 -21.47 13.53 -3.42
N PRO A 305 -21.26 14.86 -3.20
CA PRO A 305 -22.18 15.67 -2.41
C PRO A 305 -23.55 15.75 -3.09
N ALA A 306 -24.60 15.94 -2.29
CA ALA A 306 -25.94 16.21 -2.81
C ALA A 306 -25.92 17.50 -3.67
N GLY A 307 -26.50 17.44 -4.86
CA GLY A 307 -26.56 18.56 -5.81
C GLY A 307 -25.50 18.53 -6.94
N ALA A 308 -24.67 17.51 -7.04
CA ALA A 308 -23.70 17.37 -8.12
C ALA A 308 -24.27 16.64 -9.37
N GLY A 309 -25.59 16.66 -9.55
CA GLY A 309 -26.29 15.97 -10.63
C GLY A 309 -27.53 16.72 -11.16
N GLU A 310 -27.62 18.04 -10.94
CA GLU A 310 -28.58 18.91 -11.62
C GLU A 310 -27.94 19.75 -12.70
#